data_ef59b91a867a9d2f14206e411412026d
#
_entry.id   ef59b91a867a9d2f14206e411412026d
#
_cell.length_a   1.000
_cell.length_b   1.000
_cell.length_c   1.000
_cell.angle_alpha   90.00
_cell.angle_beta   90.00
_cell.angle_gamma   90.00
#
_symmetry.space_group_name_H-M   'P 1'
#
loop_
_entity.id
_entity.type
_entity.pdbx_description
1 polymer ?
#
loop_
_entity_poly.entity_id
_entity_poly.type
_entity_poly.pdbx_seq_one_letter_code
_entity_poly.pdbx_strand_id
1 'polypeptide(L)'
;MSNKSITFEVCIDSVAGALAAKEGGGDRLELCSALSEGGLTPSFGLVQKVVAATDLPVMMMIRPRGGNFVYTALETEVMLADIKAAKSLGVAGVVFGCLDADKSVDVERNRTLVDACDSLPATFHRAFAEVADPMHALTQVRELGFTRILTSGLASSAEEGITVIRRLVEESGELTIMPGSGVRPENARQIINATGAIEIHGTASEADASQPGFKVTSVSTVAAIRQQLD
;
A
#
# COMPACT_ATOMS: atom_id res chain seq x y z
N MET A 1 -21.51 -18.85 5.91
CA MET A 1 -20.21 -18.26 5.53
C MET A 1 -20.08 -16.98 6.32
N SER A 2 -19.08 -16.83 7.19
CA SER A 2 -18.86 -15.59 7.95
C SER A 2 -18.58 -14.47 6.95
N ASN A 3 -19.42 -13.43 6.97
CA ASN A 3 -19.20 -12.24 6.16
C ASN A 3 -17.97 -11.52 6.76
N LYS A 4 -16.76 -11.88 6.33
CA LYS A 4 -15.55 -11.11 6.73
C LYS A 4 -15.70 -9.74 6.09
N SER A 5 -15.71 -8.69 6.91
CA SER A 5 -15.69 -7.31 6.39
C SER A 5 -14.41 -7.10 5.57
N ILE A 6 -14.55 -6.56 4.37
CA ILE A 6 -13.40 -6.24 3.51
C ILE A 6 -12.79 -4.93 3.99
N THR A 7 -11.48 -4.92 4.24
CA THR A 7 -10.73 -3.70 4.58
C THR A 7 -10.45 -2.90 3.32
N PHE A 8 -10.86 -1.64 3.29
CA PHE A 8 -10.51 -0.70 2.21
C PHE A 8 -9.42 0.26 2.68
N GLU A 9 -8.22 0.11 2.12
CA GLU A 9 -7.10 1.03 2.32
C GLU A 9 -7.12 2.13 1.25
N VAL A 10 -7.14 3.39 1.69
CA VAL A 10 -7.14 4.55 0.80
C VAL A 10 -5.74 5.18 0.77
N CYS A 11 -5.13 5.25 -0.41
CA CYS A 11 -3.86 5.93 -0.62
C CYS A 11 -4.09 7.44 -0.74
N ILE A 12 -3.41 8.21 0.10
CA ILE A 12 -3.56 9.65 0.23
C ILE A 12 -2.20 10.35 0.26
N ASP A 13 -2.20 11.67 -0.02
CA ASP A 13 -1.01 12.53 0.02
C ASP A 13 -1.23 13.87 0.74
N SER A 14 -2.36 14.00 1.44
CA SER A 14 -2.72 15.24 2.11
C SER A 14 -3.59 15.00 3.35
N VAL A 15 -3.64 16.00 4.26
CA VAL A 15 -4.55 15.98 5.41
C VAL A 15 -6.02 16.02 4.96
N ALA A 16 -6.33 16.80 3.93
CA ALA A 16 -7.67 16.84 3.35
C ALA A 16 -8.08 15.46 2.79
N GLY A 17 -7.14 14.77 2.12
CA GLY A 17 -7.35 13.40 1.64
C GLY A 17 -7.62 12.41 2.78
N ALA A 18 -6.95 12.54 3.92
CA ALA A 18 -7.20 11.70 5.09
C ALA A 18 -8.63 11.89 5.65
N LEU A 19 -9.08 13.14 5.75
CA LEU A 19 -10.44 13.46 6.20
C LEU A 19 -11.50 12.96 5.20
N ALA A 20 -11.27 13.15 3.90
CA ALA A 20 -12.16 12.65 2.85
C ALA A 20 -12.25 11.11 2.84
N ALA A 21 -11.12 10.43 3.02
CA ALA A 21 -11.09 8.97 3.12
C ALA A 21 -11.88 8.45 4.33
N LYS A 22 -11.73 9.10 5.49
CA LYS A 22 -12.50 8.77 6.70
C LYS A 22 -13.99 9.00 6.50
N GLU A 23 -14.38 10.18 5.99
CA GLU A 23 -15.79 10.54 5.75
C GLU A 23 -16.46 9.59 4.75
N GLY A 24 -15.72 9.16 3.72
CA GLY A 24 -16.21 8.21 2.72
C GLY A 24 -16.23 6.74 3.17
N GLY A 25 -15.75 6.42 4.39
CA GLY A 25 -15.80 5.07 4.95
C GLY A 25 -14.59 4.20 4.60
N GLY A 26 -13.42 4.79 4.35
CA GLY A 26 -12.16 4.05 4.30
C GLY A 26 -11.81 3.49 5.69
N ASP A 27 -11.16 2.33 5.73
CA ASP A 27 -10.81 1.64 6.98
C ASP A 27 -9.36 1.89 7.42
N ARG A 28 -8.47 2.19 6.48
CA ARG A 28 -7.03 2.42 6.69
C ARG A 28 -6.50 3.40 5.64
N LEU A 29 -5.44 4.09 5.97
CA LEU A 29 -4.77 5.03 5.09
C LEU A 29 -3.36 4.53 4.75
N GLU A 30 -2.97 4.62 3.46
CA GLU A 30 -1.57 4.63 3.07
C GLU A 30 -1.18 6.07 2.79
N LEU A 31 -0.26 6.62 3.58
CA LEU A 31 0.19 8.00 3.45
C LEU A 31 1.48 8.09 2.65
N CYS A 32 1.40 8.78 1.53
CA CYS A 32 2.50 9.01 0.60
C CYS A 32 2.75 10.51 0.39
N SER A 33 3.80 10.83 -0.34
CA SER A 33 3.97 12.06 -1.13
C SER A 33 4.21 11.67 -2.58
N ALA A 34 4.15 12.64 -3.51
CA ALA A 34 4.51 12.46 -4.91
C ALA A 34 3.84 11.22 -5.55
N LEU A 35 2.51 11.15 -5.51
CA LEU A 35 1.74 10.03 -6.09
C LEU A 35 1.97 9.87 -7.60
N SER A 36 2.37 10.93 -8.32
CA SER A 36 2.80 10.87 -9.72
C SER A 36 4.03 9.98 -9.94
N GLU A 37 4.90 9.87 -8.92
CA GLU A 37 6.07 8.98 -8.90
C GLU A 37 5.76 7.58 -8.37
N GLY A 38 4.49 7.33 -8.07
CA GLY A 38 4.01 6.07 -7.47
C GLY A 38 4.15 5.99 -5.95
N GLY A 39 4.21 7.14 -5.28
CA GLY A 39 4.31 7.26 -3.83
C GLY A 39 5.75 7.28 -3.32
N LEU A 40 6.11 8.32 -2.58
CA LEU A 40 7.40 8.49 -1.89
C LEU A 40 7.16 8.71 -0.40
N THR A 41 8.23 8.66 0.41
CA THR A 41 8.19 8.99 1.84
C THR A 41 7.57 10.37 2.05
N PRO A 42 6.49 10.51 2.86
CA PRO A 42 5.90 11.81 3.18
C PRO A 42 6.78 12.59 4.15
N SER A 43 6.67 13.93 4.13
CA SER A 43 7.39 14.76 5.08
C SER A 43 6.94 14.49 6.51
N PHE A 44 7.85 14.67 7.48
CA PHE A 44 7.56 14.56 8.91
C PHE A 44 6.31 15.36 9.33
N GLY A 45 6.20 16.62 8.85
CA GLY A 45 5.07 17.49 9.17
C GLY A 45 3.74 16.98 8.61
N LEU A 46 3.75 16.39 7.42
CA LEU A 46 2.54 15.79 6.83
C LEU A 46 2.08 14.58 7.65
N VAL A 47 2.99 13.66 7.99
CA VAL A 47 2.66 12.49 8.82
C VAL A 47 2.09 12.91 10.17
N GLN A 48 2.76 13.85 10.87
CA GLN A 48 2.30 14.36 12.16
C GLN A 48 0.88 14.93 12.09
N LYS A 49 0.57 15.69 11.03
CA LYS A 49 -0.75 16.31 10.86
C LYS A 49 -1.83 15.30 10.48
N VAL A 50 -1.52 14.32 9.65
CA VAL A 50 -2.46 13.25 9.28
C VAL A 50 -2.79 12.38 10.49
N VAL A 51 -1.79 11.91 11.23
CA VAL A 51 -2.01 11.09 12.44
C VAL A 51 -2.84 11.83 13.49
N ALA A 52 -2.65 13.15 13.63
CA ALA A 52 -3.46 13.96 14.55
C ALA A 52 -4.88 14.26 14.06
N ALA A 53 -5.14 14.18 12.74
CA ALA A 53 -6.42 14.58 12.14
C ALA A 53 -7.42 13.41 12.01
N THR A 54 -6.97 12.16 12.15
CA THR A 54 -7.83 10.99 11.96
C THR A 54 -7.54 9.92 13.02
N ASP A 55 -8.55 9.10 13.30
CA ASP A 55 -8.45 7.88 14.11
C ASP A 55 -8.22 6.62 13.26
N LEU A 56 -8.21 6.75 11.92
CA LEU A 56 -7.90 5.63 11.04
C LEU A 56 -6.42 5.22 11.18
N PRO A 57 -6.11 3.91 11.10
CA PRO A 57 -4.74 3.44 11.04
C PRO A 57 -4.00 4.05 9.84
N VAL A 58 -2.83 4.65 10.06
CA VAL A 58 -1.99 5.26 9.03
C VAL A 58 -0.78 4.38 8.76
N MET A 59 -0.64 3.89 7.52
CA MET A 59 0.54 3.19 7.01
C MET A 59 1.42 4.20 6.28
N MET A 60 2.66 4.40 6.74
CA MET A 60 3.57 5.40 6.16
C MET A 60 4.43 4.78 5.06
N MET A 61 4.43 5.37 3.88
CA MET A 61 5.35 5.00 2.79
C MET A 61 6.80 5.30 3.17
N ILE A 62 7.68 4.31 2.98
CA ILE A 62 9.13 4.42 3.14
C ILE A 62 9.78 4.13 1.78
N ARG A 63 9.92 5.16 0.97
CA ARG A 63 10.49 5.10 -0.38
C ARG A 63 11.22 6.40 -0.68
N PRO A 64 12.57 6.39 -0.68
CA PRO A 64 13.37 7.62 -0.67
C PRO A 64 13.36 8.36 -2.02
N ARG A 65 13.03 7.68 -3.12
CA ARG A 65 13.00 8.25 -4.48
C ARG A 65 12.07 7.50 -5.43
N GLY A 66 11.73 8.11 -6.54
CA GLY A 66 11.07 7.48 -7.68
C GLY A 66 11.98 6.50 -8.44
N GLY A 67 11.46 5.93 -9.53
CA GLY A 67 12.15 4.94 -10.36
C GLY A 67 12.07 3.53 -9.78
N ASN A 68 13.12 2.73 -10.00
CA ASN A 68 13.19 1.33 -9.60
C ASN A 68 13.27 1.11 -8.08
N PHE A 69 13.25 -0.13 -7.65
CA PHE A 69 13.27 -0.53 -6.23
C PHE A 69 14.61 -1.14 -5.80
N VAL A 70 15.67 -0.88 -6.57
CA VAL A 70 17.06 -1.30 -6.29
C VAL A 70 17.77 -0.13 -5.61
N TYR A 71 18.02 -0.23 -4.32
CA TYR A 71 18.55 0.87 -3.52
C TYR A 71 20.03 0.71 -3.21
N THR A 72 20.71 1.83 -3.04
CA THR A 72 22.09 1.88 -2.53
C THR A 72 22.14 1.76 -1.00
N ALA A 73 23.33 1.56 -0.43
CA ALA A 73 23.52 1.56 1.03
C ALA A 73 23.08 2.89 1.67
N LEU A 74 23.40 4.03 1.03
CA LEU A 74 23.01 5.35 1.55
C LEU A 74 21.49 5.55 1.51
N GLU A 75 20.80 5.06 0.48
CA GLU A 75 19.33 5.11 0.42
C GLU A 75 18.70 4.21 1.49
N THR A 76 19.32 3.07 1.79
CA THR A 76 18.88 2.21 2.91
C THR A 76 19.02 2.91 4.26
N GLU A 77 20.10 3.67 4.48
CA GLU A 77 20.26 4.49 5.69
C GLU A 77 19.16 5.55 5.83
N VAL A 78 18.75 6.18 4.71
CA VAL A 78 17.60 7.10 4.69
C VAL A 78 16.31 6.36 5.07
N MET A 79 16.05 5.19 4.48
CA MET A 79 14.86 4.38 4.81
C MET A 79 14.82 3.97 6.29
N LEU A 80 15.96 3.61 6.88
CA LEU A 80 16.07 3.30 8.31
C LEU A 80 15.76 4.52 9.20
N ALA A 81 16.22 5.70 8.80
CA ALA A 81 15.89 6.95 9.51
C ALA A 81 14.41 7.29 9.41
N ASP A 82 13.79 7.07 8.25
CA ASP A 82 12.35 7.25 8.02
C ASP A 82 11.50 6.27 8.85
N ILE A 83 11.91 4.99 8.97
CA ILE A 83 11.25 4.01 9.84
C ILE A 83 11.33 4.47 11.31
N LYS A 84 12.48 4.96 11.76
CA LYS A 84 12.63 5.50 13.11
C LYS A 84 11.71 6.71 13.34
N ALA A 85 11.57 7.60 12.36
CA ALA A 85 10.65 8.73 12.41
C ALA A 85 9.19 8.25 12.46
N ALA A 86 8.81 7.27 11.64
CA ALA A 86 7.49 6.66 11.62
C ALA A 86 7.07 6.15 13.01
N LYS A 87 7.97 5.40 13.70
CA LYS A 87 7.74 4.92 15.07
C LYS A 87 7.48 6.07 16.04
N SER A 88 8.26 7.16 15.96
CA SER A 88 8.10 8.32 16.84
C SER A 88 6.83 9.11 16.60
N LEU A 89 6.27 9.05 15.38
CA LEU A 89 5.05 9.73 14.98
C LEU A 89 3.78 8.94 15.28
N GLY A 90 3.89 7.68 15.74
CA GLY A 90 2.76 6.86 16.13
C GLY A 90 1.92 6.35 14.95
N VAL A 91 2.54 6.11 13.78
CA VAL A 91 1.85 5.47 12.67
C VAL A 91 1.51 4.01 13.00
N ALA A 92 0.51 3.44 12.33
CA ALA A 92 0.05 2.07 12.56
C ALA A 92 0.91 1.02 11.85
N GLY A 93 1.78 1.44 10.92
CA GLY A 93 2.68 0.57 10.18
C GLY A 93 3.43 1.31 9.08
N VAL A 94 4.26 0.58 8.34
CA VAL A 94 5.08 1.12 7.26
C VAL A 94 4.94 0.31 5.98
N VAL A 95 5.27 0.95 4.85
CA VAL A 95 5.10 0.38 3.51
C VAL A 95 6.39 0.55 2.72
N PHE A 96 7.04 -0.55 2.34
CA PHE A 96 8.28 -0.53 1.55
C PHE A 96 8.48 -1.85 0.81
N GLY A 97 9.56 -1.94 0.03
CA GLY A 97 10.00 -3.17 -0.64
C GLY A 97 11.22 -2.90 -1.49
N CYS A 98 12.23 -3.76 -1.39
CA CYS A 98 13.49 -3.66 -2.11
C CYS A 98 13.65 -4.88 -3.02
N LEU A 99 14.12 -4.63 -4.24
CA LEU A 99 14.43 -5.65 -5.23
C LEU A 99 15.92 -5.58 -5.59
N ASP A 100 16.44 -6.69 -6.08
CA ASP A 100 17.71 -6.77 -6.76
C ASP A 100 17.58 -6.40 -8.25
N ALA A 101 18.73 -6.24 -8.92
CA ALA A 101 18.77 -5.85 -10.32
C ALA A 101 18.12 -6.87 -11.28
N ASP A 102 18.06 -8.14 -10.88
CA ASP A 102 17.40 -9.24 -11.58
C ASP A 102 15.91 -9.36 -11.26
N LYS A 103 15.35 -8.40 -10.49
CA LYS A 103 13.96 -8.37 -10.01
C LYS A 103 13.61 -9.48 -9.02
N SER A 104 14.57 -10.07 -8.35
CA SER A 104 14.34 -10.86 -7.14
C SER A 104 14.14 -9.96 -5.91
N VAL A 105 13.58 -10.50 -4.84
CA VAL A 105 13.47 -9.78 -3.57
C VAL A 105 14.85 -9.64 -2.94
N ASP A 106 15.31 -8.42 -2.68
CA ASP A 106 16.55 -8.18 -1.91
C ASP A 106 16.33 -8.60 -0.45
N VAL A 107 16.61 -9.86 -0.17
CA VAL A 107 16.34 -10.48 1.14
C VAL A 107 17.11 -9.80 2.26
N GLU A 108 18.38 -9.45 2.03
CA GLU A 108 19.25 -8.85 3.05
C GLU A 108 18.76 -7.45 3.45
N ARG A 109 18.48 -6.61 2.46
CA ARG A 109 18.02 -5.24 2.70
C ARG A 109 16.63 -5.22 3.31
N ASN A 110 15.69 -6.02 2.78
CA ASN A 110 14.35 -6.10 3.36
C ASN A 110 14.38 -6.63 4.81
N ARG A 111 15.23 -7.59 5.14
CA ARG A 111 15.41 -8.06 6.51
C ARG A 111 15.87 -6.93 7.43
N THR A 112 16.90 -6.19 7.03
CA THR A 112 17.41 -5.05 7.79
C THR A 112 16.32 -4.02 8.08
N LEU A 113 15.45 -3.74 7.11
CA LEU A 113 14.35 -2.78 7.26
C LEU A 113 13.21 -3.35 8.12
N VAL A 114 12.85 -4.63 7.96
CA VAL A 114 11.83 -5.28 8.79
C VAL A 114 12.29 -5.34 10.26
N ASP A 115 13.55 -5.70 10.51
CA ASP A 115 14.10 -5.73 11.87
C ASP A 115 14.05 -4.33 12.52
N ALA A 116 14.27 -3.26 11.75
CA ALA A 116 14.16 -1.89 12.25
C ALA A 116 12.71 -1.47 12.57
N CYS A 117 11.71 -2.12 11.97
CA CYS A 117 10.30 -1.86 12.27
C CYS A 117 9.91 -2.30 13.70
N ASP A 118 10.61 -3.30 14.27
CA ASP A 118 10.30 -3.88 15.57
C ASP A 118 8.84 -4.41 15.59
N SER A 119 7.94 -3.78 16.33
CA SER A 119 6.53 -4.19 16.42
C SER A 119 5.61 -3.56 15.35
N LEU A 120 6.10 -2.62 14.53
CA LEU A 120 5.30 -2.03 13.47
C LEU A 120 5.09 -3.02 12.32
N PRO A 121 3.84 -3.31 11.92
CA PRO A 121 3.58 -4.14 10.75
C PRO A 121 4.12 -3.48 9.47
N ALA A 122 4.74 -4.30 8.63
CA ALA A 122 5.28 -3.89 7.34
C ALA A 122 4.45 -4.45 6.18
N THR A 123 4.16 -3.61 5.19
CA THR A 123 3.56 -3.98 3.92
C THR A 123 4.62 -3.96 2.83
N PHE A 124 4.77 -5.05 2.08
CA PHE A 124 5.57 -5.04 0.85
C PHE A 124 4.75 -4.38 -0.26
N HIS A 125 5.22 -3.27 -0.77
CA HIS A 125 4.48 -2.39 -1.67
C HIS A 125 4.47 -2.86 -3.12
N ARG A 126 4.03 -1.99 -4.03
CA ARG A 126 3.92 -2.25 -5.48
C ARG A 126 5.18 -2.80 -6.18
N ALA A 127 6.36 -2.78 -5.55
CA ALA A 127 7.55 -3.46 -6.08
C ALA A 127 7.28 -4.95 -6.34
N PHE A 128 6.33 -5.56 -5.61
CA PHE A 128 5.90 -6.93 -5.85
C PHE A 128 5.30 -7.14 -7.25
N ALA A 129 4.78 -6.11 -7.89
CA ALA A 129 4.28 -6.21 -9.27
C ALA A 129 5.41 -6.27 -10.31
N GLU A 130 6.66 -6.07 -9.92
CA GLU A 130 7.84 -6.10 -10.80
C GLU A 130 8.72 -7.34 -10.61
N VAL A 131 8.40 -8.23 -9.66
CA VAL A 131 9.21 -9.43 -9.39
C VAL A 131 9.20 -10.40 -10.57
N ALA A 132 10.32 -11.09 -10.79
CA ALA A 132 10.45 -12.06 -11.88
C ALA A 132 9.66 -13.35 -11.62
N ASP A 133 9.63 -13.82 -10.36
CA ASP A 133 8.87 -15.00 -9.92
C ASP A 133 8.00 -14.66 -8.70
N PRO A 134 6.68 -14.48 -8.89
CA PRO A 134 5.79 -14.06 -7.81
C PRO A 134 5.60 -15.11 -6.71
N MET A 135 5.73 -16.41 -7.02
CA MET A 135 5.54 -17.46 -6.01
C MET A 135 6.77 -17.62 -5.12
N HIS A 136 7.95 -17.50 -5.72
CA HIS A 136 9.20 -17.45 -4.96
C HIS A 136 9.26 -16.19 -4.09
N ALA A 137 8.93 -15.03 -4.65
CA ALA A 137 8.85 -13.75 -3.92
C ALA A 137 7.83 -13.80 -2.77
N LEU A 138 6.65 -14.41 -2.97
CA LEU A 138 5.64 -14.61 -1.90
C LEU A 138 6.26 -15.34 -0.69
N THR A 139 6.99 -16.43 -0.95
CA THR A 139 7.66 -17.20 0.10
C THR A 139 8.70 -16.36 0.84
N GLN A 140 9.56 -15.64 0.08
CA GLN A 140 10.59 -14.79 0.68
C GLN A 140 9.99 -13.66 1.53
N VAL A 141 8.96 -12.95 1.02
CA VAL A 141 8.30 -11.85 1.74
C VAL A 141 7.62 -12.35 3.02
N ARG A 142 7.01 -13.54 2.99
CA ARG A 142 6.42 -14.19 4.18
C ARG A 142 7.49 -14.54 5.22
N GLU A 143 8.60 -15.15 4.81
CA GLU A 143 9.71 -15.54 5.69
C GLU A 143 10.47 -14.34 6.28
N LEU A 144 10.42 -13.20 5.60
CA LEU A 144 10.94 -11.94 6.09
C LEU A 144 10.08 -11.30 7.20
N GLY A 145 8.82 -11.74 7.36
CA GLY A 145 7.95 -11.24 8.41
C GLY A 145 7.08 -10.05 7.99
N PHE A 146 6.94 -9.77 6.71
CA PHE A 146 5.92 -8.83 6.26
C PHE A 146 4.52 -9.35 6.61
N THR A 147 3.60 -8.43 6.88
CA THR A 147 2.20 -8.78 7.19
C THR A 147 1.29 -8.71 5.97
N ARG A 148 1.71 -8.01 4.91
CA ARG A 148 0.90 -7.71 3.73
C ARG A 148 1.74 -7.56 2.47
N ILE A 149 1.13 -7.89 1.33
CA ILE A 149 1.64 -7.54 -0.01
C ILE A 149 0.59 -6.72 -0.74
N LEU A 150 0.97 -5.53 -1.23
CA LEU A 150 0.19 -4.75 -2.19
C LEU A 150 0.64 -5.12 -3.61
N THR A 151 -0.27 -5.59 -4.45
CA THR A 151 0.06 -6.01 -5.81
C THR A 151 -1.08 -5.80 -6.81
N SER A 152 -0.71 -5.56 -8.06
CA SER A 152 -1.62 -5.64 -9.21
C SER A 152 -1.65 -7.03 -9.88
N GLY A 153 -0.95 -8.02 -9.31
CA GLY A 153 -0.84 -9.35 -9.92
C GLY A 153 0.06 -9.36 -11.16
N LEU A 154 1.13 -8.53 -11.17
CA LEU A 154 2.08 -8.39 -12.28
C LEU A 154 1.46 -7.86 -13.59
N ALA A 155 0.26 -7.29 -13.51
CA ALA A 155 -0.47 -6.68 -14.61
C ALA A 155 -0.55 -5.15 -14.46
N SER A 156 -1.09 -4.46 -15.44
CA SER A 156 -1.25 -2.99 -15.40
C SER A 156 -2.29 -2.55 -14.36
N SER A 157 -3.23 -3.44 -14.02
CA SER A 157 -4.26 -3.22 -13.01
C SER A 157 -4.57 -4.51 -12.24
N ALA A 158 -5.15 -4.36 -11.03
CA ALA A 158 -5.60 -5.50 -10.23
C ALA A 158 -6.69 -6.32 -10.94
N GLU A 159 -7.51 -5.69 -11.78
CA GLU A 159 -8.53 -6.35 -12.57
C GLU A 159 -7.94 -7.29 -13.63
N GLU A 160 -6.90 -6.86 -14.32
CA GLU A 160 -6.17 -7.69 -15.28
C GLU A 160 -5.35 -8.80 -14.59
N GLY A 161 -4.86 -8.53 -13.38
CA GLY A 161 -4.05 -9.45 -12.58
C GLY A 161 -4.81 -10.47 -11.74
N ILE A 162 -6.14 -10.54 -11.82
CA ILE A 162 -7.00 -11.40 -10.98
C ILE A 162 -6.46 -12.83 -10.86
N THR A 163 -6.02 -13.43 -11.97
CA THR A 163 -5.55 -14.83 -11.98
C THR A 163 -4.32 -15.03 -11.08
N VAL A 164 -3.35 -14.12 -11.16
CA VAL A 164 -2.14 -14.18 -10.34
C VAL A 164 -2.46 -13.84 -8.88
N ILE A 165 -3.28 -12.79 -8.64
CA ILE A 165 -3.69 -12.38 -7.29
C ILE A 165 -4.42 -13.52 -6.59
N ARG A 166 -5.36 -14.22 -7.25
CA ARG A 166 -6.06 -15.38 -6.70
C ARG A 166 -5.08 -16.45 -6.23
N ARG A 167 -4.13 -16.82 -7.09
CA ARG A 167 -3.11 -17.81 -6.74
C ARG A 167 -2.26 -17.37 -5.55
N LEU A 168 -1.88 -16.09 -5.50
CA LEU A 168 -1.17 -15.54 -4.35
C LEU A 168 -2.00 -15.63 -3.07
N VAL A 169 -3.31 -15.33 -3.13
CA VAL A 169 -4.23 -15.47 -1.98
C VAL A 169 -4.32 -16.92 -1.51
N GLU A 170 -4.47 -17.87 -2.44
CA GLU A 170 -4.56 -19.30 -2.12
C GLU A 170 -3.29 -19.85 -1.42
N GLU A 171 -2.11 -19.31 -1.76
CA GLU A 171 -0.83 -19.78 -1.25
C GLU A 171 -0.21 -18.87 -0.17
N SER A 172 -0.89 -17.77 0.21
CA SER A 172 -0.34 -16.72 1.11
C SER A 172 -0.13 -17.17 2.56
N GLY A 173 -0.88 -18.15 3.05
CA GLY A 173 -0.86 -18.55 4.46
C GLY A 173 -1.38 -17.42 5.35
N GLU A 174 -0.55 -16.91 6.27
CA GLU A 174 -0.89 -15.80 7.17
C GLU A 174 -0.66 -14.42 6.57
N LEU A 175 0.05 -14.34 5.42
CA LEU A 175 0.35 -13.10 4.74
C LEU A 175 -0.89 -12.60 3.99
N THR A 176 -1.29 -11.36 4.21
CA THR A 176 -2.46 -10.77 3.53
C THR A 176 -2.07 -10.27 2.13
N ILE A 177 -2.80 -10.70 1.11
CA ILE A 177 -2.66 -10.17 -0.25
C ILE A 177 -3.70 -9.07 -0.46
N MET A 178 -3.25 -7.89 -0.80
CA MET A 178 -4.08 -6.69 -1.01
C MET A 178 -4.00 -6.26 -2.48
N PRO A 179 -5.04 -6.54 -3.28
CA PRO A 179 -5.13 -6.04 -4.65
C PRO A 179 -5.12 -4.51 -4.69
N GLY A 180 -4.34 -3.94 -5.60
CA GLY A 180 -4.28 -2.50 -5.84
C GLY A 180 -3.88 -2.19 -7.28
N SER A 181 -3.95 -0.92 -7.66
CA SER A 181 -3.84 -0.39 -9.02
C SER A 181 -5.14 -0.50 -9.82
N GLY A 182 -5.69 0.65 -10.20
CA GLY A 182 -6.88 0.75 -11.03
C GLY A 182 -8.19 0.32 -10.36
N VAL A 183 -8.24 0.28 -9.03
CA VAL A 183 -9.46 0.00 -8.27
C VAL A 183 -10.43 1.18 -8.37
N ARG A 184 -11.69 0.88 -8.74
CA ARG A 184 -12.78 1.83 -8.92
C ARG A 184 -14.09 1.22 -8.43
N PRO A 185 -15.16 2.03 -8.23
CA PRO A 185 -16.47 1.50 -7.84
C PRO A 185 -16.98 0.37 -8.74
N GLU A 186 -16.71 0.47 -10.05
CA GLU A 186 -17.22 -0.47 -11.06
C GLU A 186 -16.56 -1.86 -10.98
N ASN A 187 -15.33 -1.97 -10.46
CA ASN A 187 -14.57 -3.22 -10.46
C ASN A 187 -14.21 -3.77 -9.07
N ALA A 188 -14.37 -2.97 -7.99
CA ALA A 188 -13.95 -3.36 -6.65
C ALA A 188 -14.58 -4.68 -6.18
N ARG A 189 -15.89 -4.84 -6.32
CA ARG A 189 -16.62 -6.09 -5.98
C ARG A 189 -16.13 -7.28 -6.80
N GLN A 190 -15.92 -7.09 -8.11
CA GLN A 190 -15.43 -8.14 -9.01
C GLN A 190 -14.03 -8.61 -8.58
N ILE A 191 -13.11 -7.67 -8.29
CA ILE A 191 -11.74 -8.00 -7.87
C ILE A 191 -11.79 -8.84 -6.58
N ILE A 192 -12.51 -8.41 -5.56
CA ILE A 192 -12.62 -9.13 -4.28
C ILE A 192 -13.21 -10.53 -4.49
N ASN A 193 -14.35 -10.64 -5.17
CA ASN A 193 -15.01 -11.92 -5.37
C ASN A 193 -14.18 -12.90 -6.20
N ALA A 194 -13.46 -12.39 -7.21
CA ALA A 194 -12.68 -13.22 -8.10
C ALA A 194 -11.33 -13.64 -7.50
N THR A 195 -10.77 -12.88 -6.59
CA THR A 195 -9.46 -13.17 -5.97
C THR A 195 -9.58 -13.87 -4.61
N GLY A 196 -10.69 -13.66 -3.88
CA GLY A 196 -10.84 -14.09 -2.50
C GLY A 196 -10.06 -13.23 -1.49
N ALA A 197 -9.51 -12.08 -1.93
CA ALA A 197 -8.82 -11.15 -1.04
C ALA A 197 -9.79 -10.54 -0.01
N ILE A 198 -9.26 -10.23 1.17
CA ILE A 198 -10.02 -9.61 2.28
C ILE A 198 -9.63 -8.15 2.53
N GLU A 199 -8.70 -7.64 1.77
CA GLU A 199 -8.28 -6.23 1.75
C GLU A 199 -8.20 -5.75 0.31
N ILE A 200 -8.39 -4.45 0.08
CA ILE A 200 -8.25 -3.82 -1.23
C ILE A 200 -7.69 -2.41 -1.08
N HIS A 201 -6.91 -1.96 -2.06
CA HIS A 201 -6.23 -0.67 -2.03
C HIS A 201 -6.61 0.19 -3.22
N GLY A 202 -6.84 1.48 -2.99
CA GLY A 202 -7.12 2.45 -4.06
C GLY A 202 -6.88 3.89 -3.65
N THR A 203 -6.68 4.77 -4.64
CA THR A 203 -6.53 6.22 -4.39
C THR A 203 -7.86 6.92 -4.20
N ALA A 204 -8.94 6.37 -4.77
CA ALA A 204 -10.28 6.97 -4.78
C ALA A 204 -10.27 8.47 -5.14
N SER A 205 -9.43 8.86 -6.10
CA SER A 205 -9.16 10.24 -6.45
C SER A 205 -9.91 10.68 -7.70
N GLU A 206 -10.31 11.95 -7.70
CA GLU A 206 -10.93 12.65 -8.82
C GLU A 206 -10.09 13.88 -9.21
N ALA A 207 -10.34 14.44 -10.41
CA ALA A 207 -9.73 15.70 -10.80
C ALA A 207 -10.19 16.83 -9.87
N ASP A 208 -9.23 17.64 -9.39
CA ASP A 208 -9.58 18.84 -8.61
C ASP A 208 -10.14 19.91 -9.54
N ALA A 209 -11.41 20.26 -9.34
CA ALA A 209 -12.08 21.30 -10.15
C ALA A 209 -11.45 22.69 -9.95
N SER A 210 -10.79 22.94 -8.80
CA SER A 210 -10.16 24.24 -8.47
C SER A 210 -8.71 24.32 -8.97
N GLN A 211 -8.06 23.20 -9.26
CA GLN A 211 -6.65 23.12 -9.66
C GLN A 211 -6.47 22.15 -10.84
N PRO A 212 -6.59 22.63 -12.09
CA PRO A 212 -6.41 21.79 -13.26
C PRO A 212 -5.09 21.01 -13.24
N GLY A 213 -5.16 19.69 -13.48
CA GLY A 213 -4.00 18.79 -13.49
C GLY A 213 -3.71 18.13 -12.12
N PHE A 214 -4.36 18.54 -11.06
CA PHE A 214 -4.29 17.88 -9.76
C PHE A 214 -5.44 16.88 -9.55
N LYS A 215 -5.19 15.89 -8.71
CA LYS A 215 -6.20 14.94 -8.24
C LYS A 215 -6.28 15.03 -6.72
N VAL A 216 -7.49 14.87 -6.20
CA VAL A 216 -7.77 14.87 -4.76
C VAL A 216 -8.58 13.65 -4.40
N THR A 217 -8.37 13.10 -3.21
CA THR A 217 -9.22 12.03 -2.68
C THR A 217 -10.65 12.54 -2.54
N SER A 218 -11.61 11.83 -3.12
CA SER A 218 -13.02 12.20 -3.17
C SER A 218 -13.84 11.39 -2.18
N VAL A 219 -14.60 12.07 -1.31
CA VAL A 219 -15.54 11.43 -0.37
C VAL A 219 -16.52 10.53 -1.13
N SER A 220 -17.10 11.03 -2.23
CA SER A 220 -18.08 10.28 -3.02
C SER A 220 -17.48 9.03 -3.65
N THR A 221 -16.24 9.10 -4.15
CA THR A 221 -15.57 7.94 -4.75
C THR A 221 -15.17 6.90 -3.69
N VAL A 222 -14.69 7.35 -2.52
CA VAL A 222 -14.44 6.44 -1.39
C VAL A 222 -15.72 5.73 -0.97
N ALA A 223 -16.82 6.48 -0.78
CA ALA A 223 -18.12 5.93 -0.39
C ALA A 223 -18.69 4.96 -1.45
N ALA A 224 -18.53 5.28 -2.73
CA ALA A 224 -18.98 4.42 -3.81
C ALA A 224 -18.20 3.08 -3.87
N ILE A 225 -16.88 3.11 -3.63
CA ILE A 225 -16.08 1.88 -3.49
C ILE A 225 -16.52 1.11 -2.24
N ARG A 226 -16.65 1.78 -1.07
CA ARG A 226 -17.08 1.13 0.18
C ARG A 226 -18.40 0.39 0.02
N GLN A 227 -19.40 1.02 -0.61
CA GLN A 227 -20.71 0.41 -0.88
C GLN A 227 -20.60 -0.88 -1.70
N GLN A 228 -19.61 -1.00 -2.57
CA GLN A 228 -19.38 -2.22 -3.33
C GLN A 228 -18.73 -3.33 -2.50
N LEU A 229 -18.11 -3.01 -1.38
CA LEU A 229 -17.41 -3.96 -0.54
C LEU A 229 -18.27 -4.52 0.62
N ASP A 230 -19.34 -3.82 0.97
CA ASP A 230 -20.36 -4.25 1.93
C ASP A 230 -21.31 -5.30 1.30
#